data_28c1ca59227491cee30a2c6aa0b1720f
#
_entry.id   28c1ca59227491cee30a2c6aa0b1720f
#
_cell.length_a   1.000
_cell.length_b   1.000
_cell.length_c   1.000
_cell.angle_alpha   90.00
_cell.angle_beta   90.00
_cell.angle_gamma   90.00
#
_symmetry.space_group_name_H-M   'P 1'
#
loop_
_entity.id
_entity.type
_entity.pdbx_description
1 polymer ?
#
loop_
_entity_poly.entity_id
_entity_poly.type
_entity_poly.pdbx_seq_one_letter_code
_entity_poly.pdbx_strand_id
1 'polypeptide(L)'
;INRNLKDENGVSIAEGIQLAFSTGIDIDKSEISGKVFSNSESSSLLWKIKDSLDTKEFFKRGPDYIIDSNEDGSFSFNYLSDGDYRIVGIDRAKASSGIDPKFSIYGLPSFDIIKIDSAATKIKNVRILIPDNPKLAKIVSGKWMNNQTGELTFDAPINQNINLISVDIDVD
;
A
#
# COMPACT_ATOMS: atom_id res chain seq x y z
N ILE A 1 1.13 -4.97 -17.30
CA ILE A 1 2.51 -5.48 -17.18
C ILE A 1 3.23 -4.56 -16.23
N ASN A 2 3.66 -5.06 -15.08
CA ASN A 2 4.37 -4.28 -14.08
C ASN A 2 5.87 -4.12 -14.42
N ARG A 3 6.56 -3.25 -13.69
CA ARG A 3 7.99 -2.97 -13.90
C ARG A 3 8.93 -4.13 -13.50
N ASN A 4 8.41 -5.24 -12.99
CA ASN A 4 9.20 -6.42 -12.66
C ASN A 4 9.59 -7.27 -13.89
N LEU A 5 9.01 -6.97 -15.05
CA LEU A 5 9.45 -7.60 -16.29
C LEU A 5 10.88 -7.12 -16.62
N LYS A 6 11.77 -8.08 -16.82
CA LYS A 6 13.17 -7.84 -17.13
C LYS A 6 13.51 -8.41 -18.51
N ASP A 7 14.44 -7.77 -19.18
CA ASP A 7 15.05 -8.32 -20.39
C ASP A 7 16.05 -9.44 -20.05
N GLU A 8 16.66 -10.02 -21.08
CA GLU A 8 17.67 -11.08 -20.94
C GLU A 8 18.93 -10.65 -20.17
N ASN A 9 19.19 -9.33 -20.08
CA ASN A 9 20.31 -8.76 -19.33
C ASN A 9 19.92 -8.39 -17.90
N GLY A 10 18.68 -8.65 -17.48
CA GLY A 10 18.16 -8.35 -16.16
C GLY A 10 17.72 -6.90 -15.95
N VAL A 11 17.65 -6.09 -17.01
CA VAL A 11 17.19 -4.69 -16.97
C VAL A 11 15.68 -4.66 -16.92
N SER A 12 15.11 -4.02 -15.90
CA SER A 12 13.66 -3.83 -15.75
C SER A 12 13.15 -2.77 -16.73
N ILE A 13 11.90 -2.91 -17.17
CA ILE A 13 11.24 -1.86 -17.96
C ILE A 13 11.09 -0.58 -17.12
N ALA A 14 11.31 0.57 -17.77
CA ALA A 14 11.28 1.88 -17.08
C ALA A 14 9.89 2.22 -16.55
N GLU A 15 8.83 1.88 -17.31
CA GLU A 15 7.45 2.18 -16.98
C GLU A 15 6.56 0.94 -17.14
N GLY A 16 5.53 0.83 -16.30
CA GLY A 16 4.51 -0.21 -16.43
C GLY A 16 3.70 -0.03 -17.72
N ILE A 17 3.41 -1.11 -18.40
CA ILE A 17 2.64 -1.10 -19.66
C ILE A 17 1.20 -1.51 -19.35
N GLN A 18 0.24 -0.68 -19.74
CA GLN A 18 -1.19 -0.99 -19.69
C GLN A 18 -1.66 -1.30 -21.10
N LEU A 19 -2.27 -2.47 -21.27
CA LEU A 19 -2.88 -2.90 -22.53
C LEU A 19 -4.36 -3.11 -22.29
N ALA A 20 -5.20 -2.46 -23.10
CA ALA A 20 -6.64 -2.66 -23.07
C ALA A 20 -7.05 -3.56 -24.22
N PHE A 21 -7.93 -4.51 -23.91
CA PHE A 21 -8.57 -5.38 -24.89
C PHE A 21 -10.07 -5.26 -24.72
N SER A 22 -10.80 -5.18 -25.83
CA SER A 22 -12.25 -5.20 -25.83
C SER A 22 -12.75 -6.27 -26.78
N THR A 23 -13.82 -6.97 -26.37
CA THR A 23 -14.60 -7.84 -27.26
C THR A 23 -15.77 -7.08 -27.90
N GLY A 24 -15.97 -5.81 -27.53
CA GLY A 24 -16.97 -4.89 -28.07
C GLY A 24 -16.37 -3.89 -29.05
N ILE A 25 -17.23 -2.97 -29.51
CA ILE A 25 -16.86 -1.95 -30.52
C ILE A 25 -15.99 -0.86 -29.89
N ASP A 26 -16.15 -0.58 -28.59
CA ASP A 26 -15.48 0.50 -27.89
C ASP A 26 -14.63 0.00 -26.74
N ILE A 27 -13.57 0.75 -26.43
CA ILE A 27 -12.75 0.59 -25.22
C ILE A 27 -13.09 1.76 -24.30
N ASP A 28 -13.33 1.46 -23.04
CA ASP A 28 -13.51 2.48 -21.99
C ASP A 28 -12.30 3.43 -21.97
N LYS A 29 -12.56 4.72 -21.79
CA LYS A 29 -11.52 5.77 -21.85
C LYS A 29 -11.34 6.50 -20.52
N SER A 30 -11.97 6.01 -19.47
CA SER A 30 -11.91 6.67 -18.17
C SER A 30 -10.58 6.43 -17.48
N GLU A 31 -10.20 7.40 -16.67
CA GLU A 31 -8.88 7.48 -16.05
C GLU A 31 -8.99 7.90 -14.58
N ILE A 32 -8.19 7.24 -13.72
CA ILE A 32 -7.90 7.73 -12.36
C ILE A 32 -6.40 7.94 -12.27
N SER A 33 -5.97 9.18 -12.01
CA SER A 33 -4.56 9.52 -11.89
C SER A 33 -4.25 10.37 -10.66
N GLY A 34 -3.01 10.27 -10.18
CA GLY A 34 -2.61 10.96 -8.98
C GLY A 34 -1.17 10.71 -8.59
N LYS A 35 -0.89 10.88 -7.31
CA LYS A 35 0.44 10.73 -6.74
C LYS A 35 0.40 10.04 -5.39
N VAL A 36 1.29 9.05 -5.23
CA VAL A 36 1.61 8.43 -3.95
C VAL A 36 2.81 9.15 -3.35
N PHE A 37 2.69 9.54 -2.09
CA PHE A 37 3.78 10.10 -1.29
C PHE A 37 4.29 8.99 -0.37
N SER A 38 5.52 8.57 -0.59
CA SER A 38 6.18 7.49 0.14
C SER A 38 7.68 7.69 0.12
N ASN A 39 8.39 7.17 1.12
CA ASN A 39 9.85 7.12 1.16
C ASN A 39 10.43 5.87 0.47
N SER A 40 9.58 4.99 -0.04
CA SER A 40 9.96 3.80 -0.80
C SER A 40 9.21 3.74 -2.12
N GLU A 41 9.67 2.85 -3.02
CA GLU A 41 8.90 2.52 -4.22
C GLU A 41 7.51 2.02 -3.84
N SER A 42 6.49 2.51 -4.53
CA SER A 42 5.10 2.25 -4.20
C SER A 42 4.32 1.69 -5.38
N SER A 43 3.23 1.02 -5.06
CA SER A 43 2.20 0.60 -6.01
C SER A 43 0.84 1.11 -5.56
N SER A 44 0.00 1.40 -6.52
CA SER A 44 -1.40 1.71 -6.31
C SER A 44 -2.25 0.50 -6.68
N LEU A 45 -3.18 0.16 -5.80
CA LEU A 45 -4.11 -0.95 -5.95
C LEU A 45 -5.51 -0.39 -6.07
N LEU A 46 -6.30 -0.89 -7.02
CA LEU A 46 -7.63 -0.38 -7.31
C LEU A 46 -8.65 -1.52 -7.31
N TRP A 47 -9.73 -1.34 -6.58
CA TRP A 47 -10.88 -2.24 -6.52
C TRP A 47 -12.09 -1.57 -7.14
N LYS A 48 -12.77 -2.24 -8.07
CA LYS A 48 -14.11 -1.86 -8.51
C LYS A 48 -15.12 -2.40 -7.52
N ILE A 49 -15.96 -1.55 -6.98
CA ILE A 49 -17.01 -1.92 -6.03
C ILE A 49 -18.15 -2.57 -6.80
N LYS A 50 -18.45 -3.82 -6.49
CA LYS A 50 -19.49 -4.60 -7.18
C LYS A 50 -20.83 -4.56 -6.48
N ASP A 51 -20.81 -4.45 -5.15
CA ASP A 51 -22.01 -4.38 -4.31
C ASP A 51 -21.73 -3.66 -2.97
N SER A 52 -22.75 -3.54 -2.14
CA SER A 52 -22.65 -2.86 -0.85
C SER A 52 -21.75 -3.57 0.18
N LEU A 53 -21.49 -4.86 0.03
CA LEU A 53 -20.60 -5.63 0.91
C LEU A 53 -19.14 -5.33 0.59
N ASP A 54 -18.80 -5.10 -0.66
CA ASP A 54 -17.46 -4.71 -1.10
C ASP A 54 -16.98 -3.42 -0.44
N THR A 55 -17.87 -2.56 0.03
CA THR A 55 -17.48 -1.31 0.70
C THR A 55 -16.78 -1.51 2.04
N LYS A 56 -17.05 -2.61 2.74
CA LYS A 56 -16.47 -2.88 4.07
C LYS A 56 -15.39 -3.96 4.05
N GLU A 57 -15.44 -4.86 3.08
CA GLU A 57 -14.63 -6.08 3.05
C GLU A 57 -13.74 -6.21 1.81
N PHE A 58 -13.55 -5.11 1.07
CA PHE A 58 -12.81 -5.14 -0.20
C PHE A 58 -11.38 -5.71 -0.06
N PHE A 59 -10.73 -5.55 1.07
CA PHE A 59 -9.41 -6.14 1.32
C PHE A 59 -9.41 -7.68 1.34
N LYS A 60 -10.57 -8.32 1.53
CA LYS A 60 -10.67 -9.78 1.54
C LYS A 60 -10.48 -10.41 0.16
N ARG A 61 -10.62 -9.62 -0.89
CA ARG A 61 -10.34 -10.03 -2.26
C ARG A 61 -9.16 -9.25 -2.83
N GLY A 62 -8.48 -9.83 -3.82
CA GLY A 62 -7.43 -9.14 -4.54
C GLY A 62 -7.95 -7.89 -5.26
N PRO A 63 -7.09 -6.90 -5.53
CA PRO A 63 -7.44 -5.76 -6.34
C PRO A 63 -7.77 -6.15 -7.78
N ASP A 64 -8.66 -5.41 -8.42
CA ASP A 64 -8.97 -5.59 -9.83
C ASP A 64 -7.84 -5.05 -10.73
N TYR A 65 -7.11 -4.03 -10.27
CA TYR A 65 -5.97 -3.44 -10.98
C TYR A 65 -4.84 -3.14 -10.02
N ILE A 66 -3.60 -3.33 -10.49
CA ILE A 66 -2.37 -2.98 -9.78
C ILE A 66 -1.48 -2.22 -10.75
N ILE A 67 -0.93 -1.09 -10.30
CA ILE A 67 0.07 -0.34 -11.06
C ILE A 67 1.19 0.14 -10.13
N ASP A 68 2.42 0.02 -10.58
CA ASP A 68 3.56 0.62 -9.89
C ASP A 68 3.59 2.12 -10.14
N SER A 69 3.87 2.90 -9.12
CA SER A 69 4.09 4.34 -9.27
C SER A 69 5.42 4.60 -10.00
N ASN A 70 5.46 5.72 -10.71
CA ASN A 70 6.70 6.22 -11.30
C ASN A 70 7.67 6.68 -10.21
N GLU A 71 8.89 7.04 -10.59
CA GLU A 71 9.93 7.50 -9.64
C GLU A 71 9.52 8.74 -8.85
N ASP A 72 8.71 9.62 -9.45
CA ASP A 72 8.16 10.79 -8.79
C ASP A 72 6.92 10.49 -7.94
N GLY A 73 6.49 9.23 -7.87
CA GLY A 73 5.30 8.75 -7.18
C GLY A 73 4.00 8.88 -7.99
N SER A 74 4.04 9.39 -9.22
CA SER A 74 2.84 9.52 -10.05
C SER A 74 2.31 8.15 -10.51
N PHE A 75 0.99 8.05 -10.68
CA PHE A 75 0.32 6.85 -11.20
C PHE A 75 -0.86 7.23 -12.09
N SER A 76 -1.26 6.34 -12.99
CA SER A 76 -2.45 6.48 -13.82
C SER A 76 -3.05 5.11 -14.14
N PHE A 77 -4.30 4.90 -13.75
CA PHE A 77 -5.15 3.80 -14.20
C PHE A 77 -5.95 4.28 -15.41
N ASN A 78 -5.75 3.65 -16.54
CA ASN A 78 -6.43 3.98 -17.79
C ASN A 78 -7.44 2.88 -18.15
N TYR A 79 -8.33 3.17 -19.08
CA TYR A 79 -9.28 2.22 -19.64
C TYR A 79 -10.24 1.64 -18.59
N LEU A 80 -10.64 2.47 -17.63
CA LEU A 80 -11.58 2.07 -16.59
C LEU A 80 -13.01 2.16 -17.09
N SER A 81 -13.81 1.16 -16.78
CA SER A 81 -15.26 1.20 -17.03
C SER A 81 -15.98 2.06 -15.99
N ASP A 82 -17.20 2.49 -16.30
CA ASP A 82 -18.05 3.19 -15.33
C ASP A 82 -18.25 2.35 -14.06
N GLY A 83 -18.32 3.02 -12.92
CA GLY A 83 -18.51 2.39 -11.62
C GLY A 83 -17.84 3.13 -10.47
N ASP A 84 -17.99 2.55 -9.30
CA ASP A 84 -17.39 3.05 -8.07
C ASP A 84 -16.10 2.29 -7.79
N TYR A 85 -15.07 3.02 -7.32
CA TYR A 85 -13.75 2.47 -7.11
C TYR A 85 -13.19 2.85 -5.74
N ARG A 86 -12.37 1.99 -5.17
CA ARG A 86 -11.48 2.26 -4.03
C ARG A 86 -10.05 2.10 -4.44
N ILE A 87 -9.20 3.00 -3.94
CA ILE A 87 -7.77 3.00 -4.22
C ILE A 87 -6.97 2.97 -2.93
N VAL A 88 -5.88 2.23 -2.95
CA VAL A 88 -4.93 2.11 -1.82
C VAL A 88 -3.52 2.18 -2.37
N GLY A 89 -2.66 2.95 -1.70
CA GLY A 89 -1.22 2.94 -1.94
C GLY A 89 -0.51 1.99 -0.98
N ILE A 90 0.46 1.23 -1.46
CA ILE A 90 1.25 0.29 -0.65
C ILE A 90 2.70 0.27 -1.13
N ASP A 91 3.61 -0.18 -0.25
CA ASP A 91 4.98 -0.50 -0.65
C ASP A 91 4.96 -1.54 -1.79
N ARG A 92 5.74 -1.27 -2.85
CA ARG A 92 5.77 -2.09 -4.07
C ARG A 92 6.11 -3.55 -3.79
N ALA A 93 7.05 -3.81 -2.87
CA ALA A 93 7.48 -5.16 -2.53
C ALA A 93 6.34 -6.00 -1.91
N LYS A 94 5.29 -5.35 -1.41
CA LYS A 94 4.13 -5.98 -0.76
C LYS A 94 2.88 -6.01 -1.64
N ALA A 95 2.89 -5.39 -2.80
CA ALA A 95 1.71 -5.25 -3.66
C ALA A 95 1.09 -6.60 -4.08
N SER A 96 1.90 -7.65 -4.25
CA SER A 96 1.44 -9.00 -4.63
C SER A 96 1.01 -9.87 -3.45
N SER A 97 1.32 -9.48 -2.22
CA SER A 97 1.08 -10.32 -1.03
C SER A 97 -0.33 -10.13 -0.43
N GLY A 98 -1.11 -9.20 -1.01
CA GLY A 98 -2.39 -8.78 -0.42
C GLY A 98 -2.20 -7.81 0.74
N ILE A 99 -3.28 -7.17 1.15
CA ILE A 99 -3.29 -6.24 2.28
C ILE A 99 -4.02 -6.88 3.45
N ASP A 100 -3.33 -7.10 4.55
CA ASP A 100 -3.95 -7.33 5.83
C ASP A 100 -4.07 -5.99 6.56
N PRO A 101 -5.29 -5.44 6.77
CA PRO A 101 -5.47 -4.13 7.38
C PRO A 101 -4.89 -3.99 8.78
N LYS A 102 -4.62 -5.10 9.48
CA LYS A 102 -4.05 -5.10 10.83
C LYS A 102 -2.52 -5.01 10.85
N PHE A 103 -1.87 -5.52 9.80
CA PHE A 103 -0.42 -5.69 9.78
C PHE A 103 0.26 -4.98 8.61
N SER A 104 -0.50 -4.60 7.58
CA SER A 104 0.05 -3.89 6.42
C SER A 104 0.07 -2.39 6.65
N ILE A 105 1.15 -1.74 6.22
CA ILE A 105 1.22 -0.29 6.14
C ILE A 105 0.76 0.09 4.75
N TYR A 106 -0.27 0.91 4.68
CA TYR A 106 -0.87 1.38 3.44
C TYR A 106 -1.36 2.81 3.58
N GLY A 107 -1.52 3.48 2.47
CA GLY A 107 -2.08 4.82 2.37
C GLY A 107 -3.46 4.81 1.75
N LEU A 108 -4.32 5.69 2.23
CA LEU A 108 -5.64 5.95 1.66
C LEU A 108 -5.72 7.41 1.19
N PRO A 109 -6.51 7.71 0.14
CA PRO A 109 -6.86 9.09 -0.16
C PRO A 109 -7.81 9.67 0.90
N SER A 110 -8.02 10.98 0.84
CA SER A 110 -8.92 11.68 1.77
C SER A 110 -10.42 11.38 1.55
N PHE A 111 -10.75 10.68 0.51
CA PHE A 111 -12.12 10.25 0.16
C PHE A 111 -12.16 8.72 0.06
N ASP A 112 -13.33 8.15 0.31
CA ASP A 112 -13.50 6.70 0.41
C ASP A 112 -13.75 6.04 -0.95
N ILE A 113 -14.57 6.69 -1.79
CA ILE A 113 -15.02 6.15 -3.08
C ILE A 113 -14.74 7.17 -4.18
N ILE A 114 -14.24 6.67 -5.30
CA ILE A 114 -14.09 7.39 -6.56
C ILE A 114 -15.19 6.91 -7.49
N LYS A 115 -16.03 7.81 -7.94
CA LYS A 115 -17.08 7.49 -8.91
C LYS A 115 -16.65 7.88 -10.32
N ILE A 116 -16.72 6.94 -11.23
CA ILE A 116 -16.54 7.14 -12.67
C ILE A 116 -17.91 6.96 -13.34
N ASP A 117 -18.33 7.96 -14.09
CA ASP A 117 -19.54 7.93 -14.91
C ASP A 117 -19.37 8.85 -16.13
N SER A 118 -20.39 8.93 -16.96
CA SER A 118 -20.39 9.76 -18.17
C SER A 118 -20.09 11.25 -17.93
N ALA A 119 -20.32 11.75 -16.71
CA ALA A 119 -20.04 13.13 -16.32
C ALA A 119 -18.61 13.31 -15.78
N ALA A 120 -18.00 12.23 -15.24
CA ALA A 120 -16.70 12.24 -14.60
C ALA A 120 -15.84 11.07 -15.10
N THR A 121 -15.36 11.18 -16.33
CA THR A 121 -14.51 10.15 -16.98
C THR A 121 -13.03 10.27 -16.61
N LYS A 122 -12.57 11.42 -16.09
CA LYS A 122 -11.17 11.66 -15.74
C LYS A 122 -11.06 12.23 -14.33
N ILE A 123 -10.67 11.39 -13.41
CA ILE A 123 -10.41 11.77 -12.02
C ILE A 123 -8.91 11.98 -11.85
N LYS A 124 -8.51 13.20 -11.56
CA LYS A 124 -7.10 13.60 -11.44
C LYS A 124 -6.76 14.06 -10.02
N ASN A 125 -5.46 14.17 -9.76
CA ASN A 125 -4.92 14.69 -8.51
C ASN A 125 -5.32 13.87 -7.27
N VAL A 126 -5.53 12.58 -7.41
CA VAL A 126 -5.68 11.68 -6.26
C VAL A 126 -4.36 11.64 -5.49
N ARG A 127 -4.43 11.97 -4.21
CA ARG A 127 -3.25 12.03 -3.33
C ARG A 127 -3.34 10.94 -2.28
N ILE A 128 -2.30 10.11 -2.20
CA ILE A 128 -2.21 9.01 -1.25
C ILE A 128 -0.90 9.18 -0.47
N LEU A 129 -0.98 9.22 0.84
CA LEU A 129 0.18 9.22 1.72
C LEU A 129 0.33 7.84 2.34
N ILE A 130 1.44 7.16 2.07
CA ILE A 130 1.83 5.95 2.80
C ILE A 130 2.67 6.40 3.99
N PRO A 131 2.21 6.17 5.23
CA PRO A 131 2.96 6.56 6.40
C PRO A 131 4.27 5.77 6.49
N ASP A 132 5.30 6.40 7.00
CA ASP A 132 6.53 5.70 7.33
C ASP A 132 6.25 4.62 8.36
N ASN A 133 6.86 3.46 8.14
CA ASN A 133 6.93 2.46 9.20
C ASN A 133 8.01 2.92 10.19
N PRO A 134 7.67 3.47 11.36
CA PRO A 134 8.67 3.64 12.36
C PRO A 134 9.24 2.26 12.65
N LYS A 135 10.52 2.05 12.37
CA LYS A 135 11.23 0.84 12.82
C LYS A 135 11.10 0.85 14.35
N LEU A 136 10.12 0.12 14.86
CA LEU A 136 10.02 -0.11 16.30
C LEU A 136 11.28 -0.83 16.71
N ALA A 137 12.06 -0.22 17.59
CA ALA A 137 13.23 -0.84 18.15
C ALA A 137 12.82 -2.13 18.86
N LYS A 138 13.47 -3.24 18.51
CA LYS A 138 13.23 -4.54 19.13
C LYS A 138 14.32 -4.83 20.14
N ILE A 139 13.95 -5.46 21.24
CA ILE A 139 14.93 -5.97 22.22
C ILE A 139 15.69 -7.13 21.57
N VAL A 140 16.98 -6.96 21.42
CA VAL A 140 17.89 -7.99 20.89
C VAL A 140 18.43 -8.87 22.02
N SER A 141 18.73 -8.26 23.16
CA SER A 141 19.20 -8.96 24.34
C SER A 141 18.89 -8.20 25.61
N GLY A 142 18.84 -8.92 26.72
CA GLY A 142 18.75 -8.36 28.06
C GLY A 142 19.62 -9.17 29.02
N LYS A 143 20.27 -8.50 29.94
CA LYS A 143 21.02 -9.16 31.03
C LYS A 143 20.87 -8.37 32.31
N TRP A 144 20.87 -9.09 33.43
CA TRP A 144 20.97 -8.48 34.75
C TRP A 144 22.45 -8.20 35.06
N MET A 145 22.73 -6.98 35.45
CA MET A 145 24.06 -6.55 35.89
C MET A 145 24.26 -6.83 37.40
N ASN A 146 23.20 -6.68 38.15
CA ASN A 146 23.08 -6.96 39.59
C ASN A 146 21.60 -7.07 39.96
N ASN A 147 21.28 -7.23 41.24
CA ASN A 147 19.89 -7.40 41.75
C ASN A 147 18.97 -6.19 41.51
N GLN A 148 19.49 -5.05 41.05
CA GLN A 148 18.73 -3.82 40.89
C GLN A 148 18.83 -3.21 39.49
N THR A 149 19.77 -3.67 38.68
CA THR A 149 20.07 -3.06 37.39
C THR A 149 20.13 -4.11 36.30
N GLY A 150 19.31 -3.89 35.26
CA GLY A 150 19.33 -4.65 34.02
C GLY A 150 19.76 -3.78 32.84
N GLU A 151 20.33 -4.38 31.84
CA GLU A 151 20.68 -3.78 30.57
C GLU A 151 19.87 -4.42 29.45
N LEU A 152 19.20 -3.59 28.64
CA LEU A 152 18.48 -4.00 27.45
C LEU A 152 19.17 -3.43 26.22
N THR A 153 19.48 -4.28 25.26
CA THR A 153 20.06 -3.88 23.97
C THR A 153 18.96 -3.91 22.90
N PHE A 154 18.89 -2.87 22.12
CA PHE A 154 17.90 -2.71 21.04
C PHE A 154 18.60 -2.71 19.67
N ASP A 155 17.92 -3.14 18.62
CA ASP A 155 18.40 -3.16 17.23
C ASP A 155 18.39 -1.81 16.54
N ALA A 156 17.75 -0.79 17.15
CA ALA A 156 17.66 0.56 16.63
C ALA A 156 17.60 1.59 17.78
N PRO A 157 17.92 2.86 17.53
CA PRO A 157 17.76 3.93 18.51
C PRO A 157 16.32 4.05 18.97
N ILE A 158 16.11 4.23 20.28
CA ILE A 158 14.79 4.40 20.87
C ILE A 158 14.49 5.89 20.91
N ASN A 159 13.52 6.32 20.09
CA ASN A 159 13.04 7.69 20.04
C ASN A 159 11.69 7.89 20.78
N GLN A 160 11.28 6.92 21.57
CA GLN A 160 10.00 6.90 22.27
C GLN A 160 10.20 6.72 23.78
N ASN A 161 9.25 7.25 24.55
CA ASN A 161 9.22 6.98 25.98
C ASN A 161 8.93 5.50 26.23
N ILE A 162 9.79 4.84 27.01
CA ILE A 162 9.61 3.44 27.38
C ILE A 162 8.87 3.41 28.70
N ASN A 163 7.69 2.80 28.72
CA ASN A 163 6.99 2.44 29.95
C ASN A 163 7.37 1.01 30.31
N LEU A 164 8.08 0.84 31.43
CA LEU A 164 8.35 -0.46 32.01
C LEU A 164 7.19 -0.83 32.94
N ILE A 165 6.52 -1.92 32.63
CA ILE A 165 5.49 -2.51 33.47
C ILE A 165 6.13 -3.70 34.16
N SER A 166 6.18 -3.69 35.50
CA SER A 166 6.57 -4.87 36.26
C SER A 166 5.43 -5.90 36.24
N VAL A 167 5.76 -7.12 35.87
CA VAL A 167 4.85 -8.26 36.02
C VAL A 167 5.38 -9.09 37.16
N ASP A 168 4.66 -9.11 38.29
CA ASP A 168 4.96 -10.06 39.36
C ASP A 168 4.59 -11.46 38.85
N ILE A 169 5.60 -12.32 38.73
CA ILE A 169 5.38 -13.73 38.43
C ILE A 169 5.37 -14.44 39.77
N ASP A 170 4.18 -14.82 40.24
CA ASP A 170 4.07 -15.76 41.33
C ASP A 170 4.63 -17.10 40.88
N VAL A 171 5.76 -17.46 41.42
CA VAL A 171 6.38 -18.81 41.21
C VAL A 171 5.85 -19.68 42.34
N ASP A 172 4.88 -20.53 42.06
CA ASP A 172 4.47 -21.64 42.91
C ASP A 172 5.57 -22.72 43.01
#